data_e0eac640cf06c6050ec729e830f09b83
#
_entry.id   e0eac640cf06c6050ec729e830f09b83
#
_cell.length_a   1.000
_cell.length_b   1.000
_cell.length_c   1.000
_cell.angle_alpha   90.00
_cell.angle_beta   90.00
_cell.angle_gamma   90.00
#
_symmetry.space_group_name_H-M   'P 1'
#
loop_
_entity.id
_entity.type
_entity.pdbx_description
1 polymer ?
#
loop_
_entity_poly.entity_id
_entity_poly.type
_entity_poly.pdbx_seq_one_letter_code
_entity_poly.pdbx_strand_id
1 'polypeptide(L)'
;DDQYGGDLANRARMLLAVVDAIRGAVGPDFPVAVKLNSADFQKGGFAFEESLQVAQWLQDHGIDLIEISGGTYEQPKLLGISGLEEEEEQNVAQSTLMREAYFVDFAVAMGDKVKVPLMVTGGFRRREVMQQAVDTGSADVIGIGRPMCVMTDAPNQLLSGLQELPRYEQMLSLFPRWMAWLGNIKLFKTLGSFAVQYWYYAQIDAIGRTGNPDDNLTVFEATKQTMSLQRQLTKKQ
;
A
#
# COMPACT_ATOMS: atom_id res chain seq x y z
N ASP A 1 -8.40 21.79 20.87
CA ASP A 1 -6.94 21.75 20.88
C ASP A 1 -6.47 21.08 22.16
N ASP A 2 -5.82 19.95 22.01
CA ASP A 2 -5.28 19.14 23.08
C ASP A 2 -3.78 18.87 22.85
N GLN A 3 -3.17 18.04 23.69
CA GLN A 3 -1.76 17.70 23.59
C GLN A 3 -1.39 16.80 22.38
N TYR A 4 -2.35 16.40 21.54
CA TYR A 4 -2.18 15.54 20.37
C TYR A 4 -2.46 16.27 19.06
N GLY A 5 -2.81 17.56 19.11
CA GLY A 5 -3.10 18.38 17.94
C GLY A 5 -2.17 19.60 17.80
N GLY A 6 -2.31 20.32 16.69
CA GLY A 6 -1.49 21.50 16.39
C GLY A 6 -0.09 21.16 15.89
N ASP A 7 0.94 21.48 16.67
CA ASP A 7 2.34 21.31 16.29
C ASP A 7 2.70 19.85 15.98
N LEU A 8 3.68 19.65 15.08
CA LEU A 8 4.11 18.32 14.65
C LEU A 8 4.49 17.40 15.82
N ALA A 9 5.18 17.91 16.83
CA ALA A 9 5.55 17.14 18.01
C ALA A 9 4.33 16.59 18.78
N ASN A 10 3.27 17.37 18.87
CA ASN A 10 2.00 16.94 19.46
C ASN A 10 1.31 15.89 18.60
N ARG A 11 1.26 16.09 17.28
CA ARG A 11 0.65 15.14 16.34
C ARG A 11 1.39 13.79 16.29
N ALA A 12 2.72 13.80 16.46
CA ALA A 12 3.55 12.59 16.54
C ALA A 12 3.52 11.91 17.92
N ARG A 13 3.12 12.60 18.99
CA ARG A 13 3.16 12.13 20.38
C ARG A 13 2.57 10.73 20.57
N MET A 14 1.40 10.47 20.02
CA MET A 14 0.75 9.16 20.17
C MET A 14 1.56 8.05 19.51
N LEU A 15 2.07 8.29 18.29
CA LEU A 15 2.90 7.32 17.57
C LEU A 15 4.16 6.99 18.36
N LEU A 16 4.88 8.00 18.84
CA LEU A 16 6.12 7.80 19.59
C LEU A 16 5.87 7.08 20.93
N ALA A 17 4.82 7.44 21.64
CA ALA A 17 4.42 6.74 22.88
C ALA A 17 4.07 5.25 22.63
N VAL A 18 3.43 4.93 21.50
CA VAL A 18 3.14 3.53 21.11
C VAL A 18 4.43 2.78 20.81
N VAL A 19 5.37 3.39 20.08
CA VAL A 19 6.69 2.79 19.78
C VAL A 19 7.44 2.50 21.09
N ASP A 20 7.50 3.45 22.00
CA ASP A 20 8.16 3.27 23.32
C ASP A 20 7.53 2.14 24.11
N ALA A 21 6.20 2.09 24.16
CA ALA A 21 5.48 1.04 24.88
C ALA A 21 5.74 -0.34 24.28
N ILE A 22 5.75 -0.46 22.95
CA ILE A 22 6.07 -1.72 22.26
C ILE A 22 7.52 -2.10 22.54
N ARG A 23 8.47 -1.19 22.34
CA ARG A 23 9.89 -1.43 22.56
C ARG A 23 10.16 -1.85 24.02
N GLY A 24 9.53 -1.18 24.98
CA GLY A 24 9.61 -1.54 26.39
C GLY A 24 9.05 -2.94 26.71
N ALA A 25 8.04 -3.38 25.99
CA ALA A 25 7.42 -4.69 26.20
C ALA A 25 8.20 -5.84 25.54
N VAL A 26 8.75 -5.63 24.33
CA VAL A 26 9.38 -6.70 23.53
C VAL A 26 10.91 -6.75 23.68
N GLY A 27 11.52 -5.70 24.23
CA GLY A 27 12.98 -5.60 24.39
C GLY A 27 13.72 -5.18 23.12
N PRO A 28 15.06 -5.08 23.18
CA PRO A 28 15.87 -4.52 22.08
C PRO A 28 16.02 -5.46 20.86
N ASP A 29 15.90 -6.77 21.07
CA ASP A 29 16.19 -7.78 20.04
C ASP A 29 14.98 -8.10 19.14
N PHE A 30 13.79 -7.66 19.51
CA PHE A 30 12.60 -7.88 18.70
C PHE A 30 12.42 -6.75 17.66
N PRO A 31 12.34 -7.07 16.35
CA PRO A 31 12.20 -6.06 15.31
C PRO A 31 10.89 -5.26 15.45
N VAL A 32 10.98 -3.94 15.45
CA VAL A 32 9.84 -3.02 15.46
C VAL A 32 9.92 -2.13 14.23
N ALA A 33 8.91 -2.20 13.39
CA ALA A 33 8.81 -1.42 12.16
C ALA A 33 7.63 -0.45 12.20
N VAL A 34 7.76 0.68 11.51
CA VAL A 34 6.69 1.67 11.38
C VAL A 34 6.43 1.95 9.91
N LYS A 35 5.17 1.85 9.50
CA LYS A 35 4.71 2.33 8.21
C LYS A 35 4.32 3.79 8.33
N LEU A 36 5.08 4.66 7.65
CA LEU A 36 4.93 6.10 7.70
C LEU A 36 4.55 6.65 6.32
N ASN A 37 3.54 7.55 6.27
CA ASN A 37 3.26 8.30 5.06
C ASN A 37 4.42 9.24 4.73
N SER A 38 4.84 9.26 3.46
CA SER A 38 5.78 10.27 2.96
C SER A 38 5.13 11.65 2.86
N ALA A 39 3.87 11.70 2.41
CA ALA A 39 3.03 12.89 2.37
C ALA A 39 1.56 12.51 2.14
N ASP A 40 0.63 13.40 2.53
CA ASP A 40 -0.81 13.22 2.29
C ASP A 40 -1.26 13.73 0.91
N PHE A 41 -0.43 14.55 0.24
CA PHE A 41 -0.73 15.19 -1.05
C PHE A 41 -1.97 16.09 -1.02
N GLN A 42 -2.32 16.59 0.15
CA GLN A 42 -3.46 17.49 0.38
C GLN A 42 -2.97 18.82 0.95
N LYS A 43 -3.65 19.91 0.58
CA LYS A 43 -3.36 21.24 1.14
C LYS A 43 -3.66 21.23 2.65
N GLY A 44 -2.64 21.52 3.46
CA GLY A 44 -2.73 21.50 4.93
C GLY A 44 -2.67 20.10 5.55
N GLY A 45 -2.41 19.04 4.75
CA GLY A 45 -2.11 17.71 5.23
C GLY A 45 -0.66 17.53 5.67
N PHE A 46 -0.28 16.30 5.97
CA PHE A 46 1.07 15.92 6.39
C PHE A 46 2.06 16.11 5.23
N ALA A 47 3.09 16.95 5.45
CA ALA A 47 4.07 17.29 4.45
C ALA A 47 5.29 16.36 4.49
N PHE A 48 6.05 16.33 3.40
CA PHE A 48 7.25 15.49 3.31
C PHE A 48 8.31 15.87 4.35
N GLU A 49 8.54 17.17 4.56
CA GLU A 49 9.47 17.68 5.58
C GLU A 49 9.05 17.26 6.99
N GLU A 50 7.77 17.19 7.27
CA GLU A 50 7.24 16.69 8.53
C GLU A 50 7.47 15.17 8.65
N SER A 51 7.32 14.42 7.55
CA SER A 51 7.63 12.99 7.50
C SER A 51 9.10 12.70 7.80
N LEU A 52 10.02 13.48 7.23
CA LEU A 52 11.45 13.37 7.53
C LEU A 52 11.74 13.61 9.01
N GLN A 53 11.11 14.63 9.60
CA GLN A 53 11.30 14.92 11.04
C GLN A 53 10.74 13.80 11.93
N VAL A 54 9.55 13.26 11.59
CA VAL A 54 8.98 12.13 12.33
C VAL A 54 9.83 10.87 12.16
N ALA A 55 10.39 10.62 10.98
CA ALA A 55 11.31 9.51 10.75
C ALA A 55 12.56 9.58 11.63
N GLN A 56 13.13 10.78 11.80
CA GLN A 56 14.26 10.98 12.73
C GLN A 56 13.87 10.70 14.19
N TRP A 57 12.71 11.20 14.63
CA TRP A 57 12.21 10.89 15.99
C TRP A 57 11.97 9.38 16.17
N LEU A 58 11.40 8.70 15.20
CA LEU A 58 11.20 7.25 15.23
C LEU A 58 12.53 6.50 15.36
N GLN A 59 13.57 6.91 14.63
CA GLN A 59 14.92 6.37 14.78
C GLN A 59 15.45 6.55 16.21
N ASP A 60 15.29 7.76 16.79
CA ASP A 60 15.74 8.07 18.15
C ASP A 60 14.98 7.24 19.19
N HIS A 61 13.74 6.83 18.90
CA HIS A 61 12.92 5.91 19.70
C HIS A 61 13.22 4.42 19.45
N GLY A 62 14.23 4.12 18.63
CA GLY A 62 14.78 2.76 18.49
C GLY A 62 13.93 1.82 17.64
N ILE A 63 13.32 2.30 16.55
CA ILE A 63 12.74 1.41 15.54
C ILE A 63 13.82 0.78 14.66
N ASP A 64 13.49 -0.33 14.00
CA ASP A 64 14.43 -1.12 13.19
C ASP A 64 14.19 -0.98 11.69
N LEU A 65 13.01 -0.49 11.27
CA LEU A 65 12.64 -0.33 9.87
C LEU A 65 11.57 0.75 9.71
N ILE A 66 11.66 1.58 8.67
CA ILE A 66 10.58 2.43 8.19
C ILE A 66 10.06 1.90 6.87
N GLU A 67 8.76 1.56 6.80
CA GLU A 67 8.07 1.31 5.55
C GLU A 67 7.51 2.63 5.01
N ILE A 68 7.98 3.05 3.84
CA ILE A 68 7.50 4.27 3.17
C ILE A 68 6.15 3.98 2.51
N SER A 69 5.18 4.79 2.86
CA SER A 69 3.84 4.81 2.30
C SER A 69 3.49 6.22 1.82
N GLY A 70 2.33 6.42 1.21
CA GLY A 70 1.90 7.76 0.82
C GLY A 70 0.44 7.78 0.38
N GLY A 71 -0.14 9.00 0.44
CA GLY A 71 -1.53 9.26 0.14
C GLY A 71 -2.47 8.87 1.27
N THR A 72 -3.71 9.30 1.12
CA THR A 72 -4.82 8.98 2.01
C THR A 72 -5.96 8.32 1.25
N TYR A 73 -6.92 7.72 1.96
CA TYR A 73 -8.13 7.20 1.35
C TYR A 73 -9.00 8.30 0.71
N GLU A 74 -8.80 9.55 1.11
CA GLU A 74 -9.49 10.72 0.56
C GLU A 74 -8.89 11.15 -0.78
N GLN A 75 -7.64 10.77 -1.06
CA GLN A 75 -7.00 10.93 -2.36
C GLN A 75 -6.63 9.57 -2.97
N PRO A 76 -7.58 8.92 -3.63
CA PRO A 76 -7.43 7.56 -4.12
C PRO A 76 -6.50 7.41 -5.33
N LYS A 77 -5.75 8.46 -5.74
CA LYS A 77 -4.74 8.40 -6.83
C LYS A 77 -3.77 7.22 -6.69
N LEU A 78 -3.40 6.86 -5.45
CA LEU A 78 -2.53 5.72 -5.16
C LEU A 78 -3.22 4.36 -5.28
N LEU A 79 -4.55 4.32 -5.23
CA LEU A 79 -5.34 3.11 -5.45
C LEU A 79 -5.58 2.84 -6.94
N GLY A 80 -5.09 3.70 -7.84
CA GLY A 80 -5.37 3.60 -9.27
C GLY A 80 -6.78 4.07 -9.65
N ILE A 81 -7.48 4.75 -8.73
CA ILE A 81 -8.78 5.37 -8.97
C ILE A 81 -8.51 6.79 -9.49
N SER A 82 -7.97 6.90 -10.69
CA SER A 82 -7.95 8.14 -11.45
C SER A 82 -9.33 8.33 -12.08
N GLY A 83 -10.04 9.39 -11.75
CA GLY A 83 -11.36 9.64 -12.34
C GLY A 83 -12.18 10.74 -11.70
N LEU A 84 -11.60 11.49 -10.75
CA LEU A 84 -12.27 12.65 -10.17
C LEU A 84 -11.78 14.00 -10.72
N GLU A 85 -10.68 14.03 -11.48
CA GLU A 85 -10.21 15.21 -12.22
C GLU A 85 -9.90 14.82 -13.66
N GLU A 86 -10.36 15.64 -14.60
CA GLU A 86 -10.44 15.39 -16.05
C GLU A 86 -9.11 15.55 -16.81
N GLU A 87 -7.96 15.14 -16.33
CA GLU A 87 -6.75 15.17 -17.15
C GLU A 87 -5.84 13.99 -16.84
N GLU A 88 -5.57 13.19 -17.85
CA GLU A 88 -4.60 12.08 -17.99
C GLU A 88 -5.14 10.65 -18.07
N GLU A 89 -5.97 10.39 -19.08
CA GLU A 89 -6.27 9.00 -19.53
C GLU A 89 -5.20 8.40 -20.45
N GLN A 90 -3.97 8.87 -20.44
CA GLN A 90 -2.92 8.24 -21.25
C GLN A 90 -1.86 7.62 -20.37
N ASN A 91 -1.89 6.28 -20.31
CA ASN A 91 -0.87 5.37 -19.75
C ASN A 91 -0.97 4.94 -18.28
N VAL A 92 -1.77 3.91 -18.02
CA VAL A 92 -1.73 3.14 -16.77
C VAL A 92 -0.32 2.58 -16.48
N ALA A 93 0.43 2.21 -17.52
CA ALA A 93 1.83 1.78 -17.41
C ALA A 93 2.75 2.95 -16.96
N GLN A 94 2.55 4.14 -17.53
CA GLN A 94 3.32 5.35 -17.19
C GLN A 94 3.01 5.85 -15.78
N SER A 95 1.75 5.76 -15.32
CA SER A 95 1.38 6.12 -13.94
C SER A 95 1.96 5.15 -12.90
N THR A 96 2.17 3.90 -13.25
CA THR A 96 2.84 2.92 -12.37
C THR A 96 4.34 3.21 -12.30
N LEU A 97 5.00 3.49 -13.43
CA LEU A 97 6.41 3.88 -13.46
C LEU A 97 6.66 5.19 -12.71
N MET A 98 5.77 6.18 -12.85
CA MET A 98 5.85 7.43 -12.09
C MET A 98 5.69 7.20 -10.58
N ARG A 99 4.84 6.25 -10.16
CA ARG A 99 4.69 5.92 -8.73
C ARG A 99 5.88 5.13 -8.19
N GLU A 100 6.44 4.21 -8.96
CA GLU A 100 7.68 3.52 -8.60
C GLU A 100 8.82 4.54 -8.40
N ALA A 101 9.01 5.46 -9.36
CA ALA A 101 10.00 6.52 -9.27
C ALA A 101 9.76 7.46 -8.09
N TYR A 102 8.52 7.85 -7.86
CA TYR A 102 8.14 8.78 -6.80
C TYR A 102 8.50 8.26 -5.40
N PHE A 103 8.16 7.00 -5.08
CA PHE A 103 8.51 6.42 -3.78
C PHE A 103 10.01 6.19 -3.62
N VAL A 104 10.71 5.92 -4.71
CA VAL A 104 12.17 5.81 -4.73
C VAL A 104 12.81 7.16 -4.40
N ASP A 105 12.35 8.26 -5.01
CA ASP A 105 12.86 9.61 -4.70
C ASP A 105 12.65 9.98 -3.23
N PHE A 106 11.50 9.64 -2.64
CA PHE A 106 11.27 9.83 -1.21
C PHE A 106 12.20 8.98 -0.34
N ALA A 107 12.44 7.74 -0.74
CA ALA A 107 13.34 6.85 -0.01
C ALA A 107 14.78 7.38 -0.02
N VAL A 108 15.26 7.85 -1.16
CA VAL A 108 16.59 8.48 -1.28
C VAL A 108 16.69 9.68 -0.33
N ALA A 109 15.74 10.62 -0.42
CA ALA A 109 15.74 11.81 0.43
C ALA A 109 15.60 11.48 1.94
N MET A 110 14.89 10.41 2.28
CA MET A 110 14.76 9.94 3.68
C MET A 110 16.05 9.26 4.13
N GLY A 111 16.70 8.46 3.31
CA GLY A 111 17.96 7.77 3.60
C GLY A 111 19.12 8.74 3.91
N ASP A 112 19.07 9.97 3.37
CA ASP A 112 20.02 11.03 3.75
C ASP A 112 19.82 11.53 5.19
N LYS A 113 18.66 11.28 5.80
CA LYS A 113 18.27 11.81 7.13
C LYS A 113 18.24 10.76 8.22
N VAL A 114 17.94 9.51 7.88
CA VAL A 114 17.86 8.39 8.83
C VAL A 114 18.82 7.26 8.43
N LYS A 115 19.24 6.46 9.40
CA LYS A 115 20.13 5.32 9.18
C LYS A 115 19.43 3.97 9.35
N VAL A 116 18.18 3.98 9.77
CA VAL A 116 17.37 2.77 9.86
C VAL A 116 17.03 2.29 8.44
N PRO A 117 16.98 0.98 8.19
CA PRO A 117 16.58 0.43 6.91
C PRO A 117 15.24 0.97 6.40
N LEU A 118 15.16 1.22 5.11
CA LEU A 118 13.97 1.72 4.45
C LEU A 118 13.33 0.63 3.58
N MET A 119 12.05 0.37 3.82
CA MET A 119 11.22 -0.48 2.97
C MET A 119 10.35 0.38 2.07
N VAL A 120 10.39 0.13 0.78
CA VAL A 120 9.53 0.81 -0.18
C VAL A 120 8.45 -0.16 -0.66
N THR A 121 7.19 0.20 -0.38
CA THR A 121 6.02 -0.59 -0.81
C THR A 121 5.19 0.22 -1.78
N GLY A 122 5.05 -0.26 -3.01
CA GLY A 122 4.14 0.35 -3.99
C GLY A 122 4.59 0.20 -5.43
N GLY A 123 3.70 -0.30 -6.28
CA GLY A 123 3.89 -0.35 -7.71
C GLY A 123 4.84 -1.42 -8.25
N PHE A 124 5.81 -1.86 -7.49
CA PHE A 124 6.82 -2.83 -7.94
C PHE A 124 6.17 -4.09 -8.57
N ARG A 125 6.57 -4.37 -9.81
CA ARG A 125 6.15 -5.56 -10.55
C ARG A 125 7.33 -6.24 -11.25
N ARG A 126 8.28 -5.48 -11.78
CA ARG A 126 9.43 -6.00 -12.51
C ARG A 126 10.61 -6.25 -11.57
N ARG A 127 11.18 -7.46 -11.67
CA ARG A 127 12.34 -7.89 -10.89
C ARG A 127 13.55 -6.94 -11.08
N GLU A 128 13.81 -6.53 -12.32
CA GLU A 128 14.90 -5.62 -12.66
C GLU A 128 14.81 -4.28 -11.88
N VAL A 129 13.60 -3.69 -11.79
CA VAL A 129 13.37 -2.43 -11.07
C VAL A 129 13.56 -2.61 -9.57
N MET A 130 13.11 -3.74 -9.02
CA MET A 130 13.33 -4.09 -7.61
C MET A 130 14.82 -4.25 -7.31
N GLN A 131 15.55 -4.98 -8.18
CA GLN A 131 16.99 -5.17 -8.03
C GLN A 131 17.73 -3.83 -8.12
N GLN A 132 17.40 -2.99 -9.10
CA GLN A 132 17.99 -1.67 -9.24
C GLN A 132 17.76 -0.80 -8.00
N ALA A 133 16.56 -0.81 -7.41
CA ALA A 133 16.26 -0.04 -6.20
C ALA A 133 17.14 -0.46 -5.01
N VAL A 134 17.38 -1.77 -4.87
CA VAL A 134 18.28 -2.30 -3.82
C VAL A 134 19.75 -1.99 -4.14
N ASP A 135 20.20 -2.22 -5.37
CA ASP A 135 21.60 -2.02 -5.78
C ASP A 135 22.04 -0.54 -5.68
N THR A 136 21.10 0.39 -5.90
CA THR A 136 21.37 1.84 -5.77
C THR A 136 21.23 2.34 -4.34
N GLY A 137 20.82 1.49 -3.39
CA GLY A 137 20.52 1.91 -2.01
C GLY A 137 19.28 2.78 -1.86
N SER A 138 18.42 2.81 -2.90
CA SER A 138 17.15 3.56 -2.83
C SER A 138 16.10 2.85 -1.98
N ALA A 139 16.26 1.56 -1.71
CA ALA A 139 15.48 0.79 -0.76
C ALA A 139 16.34 -0.36 -0.22
N ASP A 140 16.23 -0.63 1.07
CA ASP A 140 16.86 -1.83 1.69
C ASP A 140 15.95 -3.04 1.57
N VAL A 141 14.63 -2.82 1.56
CA VAL A 141 13.59 -3.86 1.48
C VAL A 141 12.53 -3.47 0.46
N ILE A 142 12.16 -4.41 -0.38
CA ILE A 142 11.06 -4.23 -1.35
C ILE A 142 9.78 -4.80 -0.79
N GLY A 143 8.74 -3.94 -0.69
CA GLY A 143 7.41 -4.33 -0.27
C GLY A 143 6.51 -4.74 -1.44
N ILE A 144 5.91 -5.92 -1.36
CA ILE A 144 4.98 -6.45 -2.35
C ILE A 144 3.60 -6.60 -1.72
N GLY A 145 2.61 -5.88 -2.21
CA GLY A 145 1.23 -5.94 -1.69
C GLY A 145 0.33 -6.87 -2.51
N ARG A 146 -0.42 -6.31 -3.47
CA ARG A 146 -1.48 -7.02 -4.23
C ARG A 146 -1.09 -8.38 -4.82
N PRO A 147 0.10 -8.59 -5.41
CA PRO A 147 0.49 -9.91 -5.87
C PRO A 147 0.49 -10.98 -4.77
N MET A 148 0.90 -10.61 -3.55
CA MET A 148 0.93 -11.54 -2.40
C MET A 148 -0.47 -11.98 -1.94
N CYS A 149 -1.52 -11.24 -2.29
CA CYS A 149 -2.90 -11.65 -2.00
C CYS A 149 -3.35 -12.86 -2.83
N VAL A 150 -2.56 -13.29 -3.82
CA VAL A 150 -2.86 -14.41 -4.71
C VAL A 150 -1.67 -15.37 -4.80
N MET A 151 -0.48 -14.83 -5.05
CA MET A 151 0.77 -15.58 -5.19
C MET A 151 1.58 -15.45 -3.88
N THR A 152 1.32 -16.31 -2.92
CA THR A 152 1.93 -16.25 -1.57
C THR A 152 3.43 -16.51 -1.57
N ASP A 153 3.96 -17.20 -2.58
CA ASP A 153 5.38 -17.48 -2.78
C ASP A 153 6.07 -16.54 -3.78
N ALA A 154 5.43 -15.40 -4.12
CA ALA A 154 5.96 -14.42 -5.07
C ALA A 154 7.43 -14.02 -4.82
N PRO A 155 7.91 -13.81 -3.57
CA PRO A 155 9.32 -13.53 -3.33
C PRO A 155 10.25 -14.66 -3.79
N ASN A 156 9.91 -15.92 -3.52
CA ASN A 156 10.71 -17.06 -3.94
C ASN A 156 10.73 -17.21 -5.47
N GLN A 157 9.61 -16.96 -6.13
CA GLN A 157 9.55 -16.99 -7.60
C GLN A 157 10.38 -15.90 -8.24
N LEU A 158 10.38 -14.67 -7.69
CA LEU A 158 11.25 -13.58 -8.13
C LEU A 158 12.72 -13.95 -7.96
N LEU A 159 13.11 -14.50 -6.82
CA LEU A 159 14.49 -14.95 -6.57
C LEU A 159 14.89 -16.10 -7.50
N SER A 160 13.95 -16.99 -7.86
CA SER A 160 14.16 -18.12 -8.77
C SER A 160 14.15 -17.72 -10.25
N GLY A 161 13.90 -16.44 -10.58
CA GLY A 161 14.03 -15.95 -11.96
C GLY A 161 12.76 -15.42 -12.60
N LEU A 162 11.62 -15.37 -11.89
CA LEU A 162 10.42 -14.69 -12.40
C LEU A 162 10.77 -13.22 -12.69
N GLN A 163 10.47 -12.76 -13.91
CA GLN A 163 10.86 -11.42 -14.34
C GLN A 163 9.84 -10.35 -13.97
N GLU A 164 8.55 -10.70 -13.93
CA GLU A 164 7.47 -9.76 -13.63
C GLU A 164 6.35 -10.43 -12.84
N LEU A 165 5.85 -9.75 -11.82
CA LEU A 165 4.69 -10.15 -11.03
C LEU A 165 3.39 -9.85 -11.78
N PRO A 166 2.37 -10.72 -11.67
CA PRO A 166 1.09 -10.50 -12.33
C PRO A 166 0.41 -9.18 -11.91
N ARG A 167 -0.27 -8.57 -12.87
CA ARG A 167 -1.11 -7.39 -12.68
C ARG A 167 -2.58 -7.81 -12.66
N TYR A 168 -2.99 -8.52 -11.61
CA TYR A 168 -4.35 -9.04 -11.48
C TYR A 168 -5.41 -7.96 -11.69
N GLU A 169 -5.16 -6.73 -11.21
CA GLU A 169 -6.06 -5.58 -11.36
C GLU A 169 -6.43 -5.23 -12.80
N GLN A 170 -5.59 -5.60 -13.77
CA GLN A 170 -5.87 -5.37 -15.19
C GLN A 170 -6.75 -6.46 -15.82
N MET A 171 -6.80 -7.64 -15.19
CA MET A 171 -7.59 -8.79 -15.66
C MET A 171 -8.97 -8.85 -15.01
N LEU A 172 -9.15 -8.14 -13.90
CA LEU A 172 -10.37 -8.18 -13.11
C LEU A 172 -11.39 -7.15 -13.60
N SER A 173 -12.63 -7.57 -13.77
CA SER A 173 -13.75 -6.71 -14.13
C SER A 173 -15.01 -7.10 -13.34
N LEU A 174 -15.73 -6.07 -12.84
CA LEU A 174 -17.03 -6.28 -12.20
C LEU A 174 -18.09 -6.74 -13.21
N PHE A 175 -17.94 -6.32 -14.47
CA PHE A 175 -18.93 -6.56 -15.52
C PHE A 175 -18.46 -7.64 -16.48
N PRO A 176 -19.36 -8.50 -16.97
CA PRO A 176 -19.05 -9.43 -18.05
C PRO A 176 -18.69 -8.66 -19.34
N ARG A 177 -17.93 -9.30 -20.23
CA ARG A 177 -17.40 -8.67 -21.46
C ARG A 177 -18.45 -7.93 -22.30
N TRP A 178 -19.68 -8.46 -22.38
CA TRP A 178 -20.77 -7.85 -23.15
C TRP A 178 -21.33 -6.57 -22.52
N MET A 179 -21.03 -6.31 -21.22
CA MET A 179 -21.38 -5.10 -20.50
C MET A 179 -20.17 -4.19 -20.25
N ALA A 180 -19.03 -4.44 -20.86
CA ALA A 180 -17.78 -3.69 -20.61
C ALA A 180 -17.93 -2.18 -20.82
N TRP A 181 -18.86 -1.75 -21.68
CA TRP A 181 -19.19 -0.34 -21.90
C TRP A 181 -19.67 0.40 -20.65
N LEU A 182 -20.27 -0.32 -19.67
CA LEU A 182 -20.67 0.27 -18.39
C LEU A 182 -19.46 0.75 -17.58
N GLY A 183 -18.31 0.12 -17.73
CA GLY A 183 -17.05 0.52 -17.08
C GLY A 183 -16.55 1.91 -17.48
N ASN A 184 -17.06 2.48 -18.58
CA ASN A 184 -16.75 3.84 -19.02
C ASN A 184 -17.61 4.90 -18.30
N ILE A 185 -18.66 4.51 -17.60
CA ILE A 185 -19.50 5.41 -16.82
C ILE A 185 -18.82 5.64 -15.46
N LYS A 186 -18.55 6.90 -15.08
CA LYS A 186 -17.81 7.30 -13.88
C LYS A 186 -18.27 6.57 -12.60
N LEU A 187 -19.58 6.46 -12.39
CA LEU A 187 -20.15 5.76 -11.22
C LEU A 187 -19.73 4.27 -11.21
N PHE A 188 -19.85 3.58 -12.35
CA PHE A 188 -19.54 2.16 -12.46
C PHE A 188 -18.02 1.90 -12.44
N LYS A 189 -17.20 2.85 -12.93
CA LYS A 189 -15.73 2.80 -12.82
C LYS A 189 -15.31 2.81 -11.33
N THR A 190 -15.87 3.71 -10.54
CA THR A 190 -15.61 3.78 -9.10
C THR A 190 -16.06 2.51 -8.37
N LEU A 191 -17.28 2.03 -8.64
CA LEU A 191 -17.79 0.78 -8.07
C LEU A 191 -16.91 -0.42 -8.45
N GLY A 192 -16.45 -0.47 -9.70
CA GLY A 192 -15.53 -1.51 -10.19
C GLY A 192 -14.21 -1.54 -9.43
N SER A 193 -13.64 -0.38 -9.12
CA SER A 193 -12.38 -0.28 -8.37
C SER A 193 -12.53 -0.82 -6.94
N PHE A 194 -13.62 -0.49 -6.25
CA PHE A 194 -13.92 -1.05 -4.93
C PHE A 194 -14.21 -2.56 -4.99
N ALA A 195 -14.91 -3.01 -6.03
CA ALA A 195 -15.20 -4.43 -6.22
C ALA A 195 -13.92 -5.26 -6.44
N VAL A 196 -12.93 -4.73 -7.16
CA VAL A 196 -11.61 -5.36 -7.32
C VAL A 196 -10.88 -5.46 -5.97
N GLN A 197 -11.00 -4.47 -5.10
CA GLN A 197 -10.45 -4.55 -3.74
C GLN A 197 -11.11 -5.66 -2.93
N TYR A 198 -12.43 -5.83 -3.01
CA TYR A 198 -13.12 -6.95 -2.35
C TYR A 198 -12.68 -8.31 -2.90
N TRP A 199 -12.32 -8.40 -4.17
CA TRP A 199 -11.76 -9.63 -4.73
C TRP A 199 -10.44 -10.02 -4.06
N TYR A 200 -9.52 -9.06 -3.82
CA TYR A 200 -8.28 -9.34 -3.08
C TYR A 200 -8.56 -9.78 -1.64
N TYR A 201 -9.50 -9.16 -0.95
CA TYR A 201 -9.88 -9.59 0.41
C TYR A 201 -10.44 -11.00 0.43
N ALA A 202 -11.26 -11.36 -0.54
CA ALA A 202 -11.81 -12.70 -0.66
C ALA A 202 -10.72 -13.74 -1.01
N GLN A 203 -9.68 -13.37 -1.77
CA GLN A 203 -8.52 -14.23 -2.00
C GLN A 203 -7.72 -14.48 -0.71
N ILE A 204 -7.46 -13.43 0.07
CA ILE A 204 -6.80 -13.57 1.38
C ILE A 204 -7.60 -14.50 2.30
N ASP A 205 -8.92 -14.36 2.35
CA ASP A 205 -9.79 -15.23 3.14
C ASP A 205 -9.76 -16.68 2.62
N ALA A 206 -9.79 -16.90 1.31
CA ALA A 206 -9.66 -18.21 0.70
C ALA A 206 -8.33 -18.89 1.09
N ILE A 207 -7.20 -18.15 0.95
CA ILE A 207 -5.87 -18.64 1.35
C ILE A 207 -5.85 -18.97 2.85
N GLY A 208 -6.42 -18.10 3.70
CA GLY A 208 -6.49 -18.35 5.14
C GLY A 208 -7.26 -19.63 5.52
N ARG A 209 -8.28 -19.99 4.73
CA ARG A 209 -9.10 -21.20 4.97
C ARG A 209 -8.57 -22.46 4.33
N THR A 210 -7.99 -22.37 3.14
CA THR A 210 -7.66 -23.54 2.31
C THR A 210 -6.17 -23.70 2.05
N GLY A 211 -5.36 -22.68 2.35
CA GLY A 211 -3.95 -22.60 1.97
C GLY A 211 -3.72 -22.15 0.51
N ASN A 212 -4.79 -22.00 -0.29
CA ASN A 212 -4.69 -21.67 -1.72
C ASN A 212 -5.64 -20.53 -2.09
N PRO A 213 -5.30 -19.72 -3.11
CA PRO A 213 -6.23 -18.77 -3.71
C PRO A 213 -7.37 -19.50 -4.43
N ASP A 214 -8.48 -18.81 -4.65
CA ASP A 214 -9.60 -19.31 -5.45
C ASP A 214 -9.49 -18.79 -6.88
N ASP A 215 -9.00 -19.63 -7.78
CA ASP A 215 -8.79 -19.28 -9.20
C ASP A 215 -10.09 -19.02 -9.98
N ASN A 216 -11.23 -19.48 -9.45
CA ASN A 216 -12.54 -19.36 -10.09
C ASN A 216 -13.35 -18.19 -9.56
N LEU A 217 -12.89 -17.51 -8.52
CA LEU A 217 -13.61 -16.43 -7.87
C LEU A 217 -13.75 -15.22 -8.79
N THR A 218 -14.97 -14.87 -9.14
CA THR A 218 -15.25 -13.64 -9.89
C THR A 218 -15.31 -12.41 -8.99
N VAL A 219 -15.07 -11.21 -9.55
CA VAL A 219 -15.19 -9.94 -8.82
C VAL A 219 -16.61 -9.74 -8.26
N PHE A 220 -17.63 -10.17 -9.01
CA PHE A 220 -19.03 -10.09 -8.58
C PHE A 220 -19.30 -10.97 -7.36
N GLU A 221 -18.86 -12.22 -7.38
CA GLU A 221 -19.02 -13.15 -6.25
C GLU A 221 -18.28 -12.69 -5.00
N ALA A 222 -17.03 -12.24 -5.16
CA ALA A 222 -16.24 -11.67 -4.08
C ALA A 222 -16.94 -10.47 -3.44
N THR A 223 -17.49 -9.57 -4.25
CA THR A 223 -18.25 -8.41 -3.77
C THR A 223 -19.47 -8.84 -2.94
N LYS A 224 -20.23 -9.82 -3.46
CA LYS A 224 -21.39 -10.37 -2.76
C LYS A 224 -21.03 -11.02 -1.43
N GLN A 225 -19.95 -11.82 -1.41
CA GLN A 225 -19.47 -12.48 -0.18
C GLN A 225 -19.05 -11.44 0.87
N THR A 226 -18.24 -10.45 0.50
CA THR A 226 -17.74 -9.42 1.41
C THR A 226 -18.87 -8.57 1.96
N MET A 227 -19.82 -8.15 1.12
CA MET A 227 -21.01 -7.39 1.59
C MET A 227 -21.90 -8.21 2.50
N SER A 228 -22.04 -9.52 2.26
CA SER A 228 -22.80 -10.43 3.13
C SER A 228 -22.13 -10.55 4.51
N LEU A 229 -20.81 -10.73 4.54
CA LEU A 229 -20.04 -10.81 5.77
C LEU A 229 -20.13 -9.51 6.59
N GLN A 230 -19.98 -8.37 5.96
CA GLN A 230 -20.13 -7.06 6.62
C GLN A 230 -21.53 -6.91 7.25
N ARG A 231 -22.59 -7.27 6.53
CA ARG A 231 -23.96 -7.23 7.06
C ARG A 231 -24.16 -8.15 8.27
N GLN A 232 -23.50 -9.31 8.29
CA GLN A 232 -23.58 -10.22 9.43
C GLN A 232 -22.87 -9.65 10.66
N LEU A 233 -21.71 -9.00 10.47
CA LEU A 233 -20.96 -8.39 11.55
C LEU A 233 -21.69 -7.19 12.15
N THR A 234 -22.32 -6.34 11.32
CA THR A 234 -23.09 -5.19 11.79
C THR A 234 -24.38 -5.60 12.56
N LYS A 235 -24.94 -6.79 12.29
CA LYS A 235 -26.12 -7.29 13.03
C LYS A 235 -25.77 -7.90 14.39
N LYS A 236 -24.51 -8.15 14.69
CA LYS A 236 -24.03 -8.71 15.96
C LYS A 236 -23.54 -7.65 16.95
N GLN A 237 -23.50 -6.41 16.53
CA GLN A 237 -23.28 -5.22 17.38
C GLN A 237 -24.62 -4.61 17.79
#